data_0ddecc6dcd8f7d547b627d9dcbe55c93
#
_entry.id   0ddecc6dcd8f7d547b627d9dcbe55c93
#
_cell.length_a   1.000
_cell.length_b   1.000
_cell.length_c   1.000
_cell.angle_alpha   90.00
_cell.angle_beta   90.00
_cell.angle_gamma   90.00
#
_symmetry.space_group_name_H-M   'P 1'
#
loop_
_entity.id
_entity.type
_entity.pdbx_description
1 polymer ?
#
loop_
_entity_poly.entity_id
_entity_poly.type
_entity_poly.pdbx_seq_one_letter_code
_entity_poly.pdbx_strand_id
1 'polypeptide(L)'
;MCGAEELFILDIGSPTPEKRWSWRASDRPELPEIMRRKFQTIAECKPTPDGRRLLIASSSHGAAVIERSTGRVEFYATAMNGHSIELLPGNRVVIAASHVANGTGDRLSVYDLQRSDVELFHVDTPWPHAVIWDAERQLLWADSQKDVVGYRLTDWGSTTPRLTPDVIAPLPDINGHDMMPVPGSSRLILTTAAHTWFFDRTTHQFTKHPRLGDAGKVKSVHIDPASNRLLWIQGDGTTWWSNVLRFSDPEATITLPGEKVYKVRWMPAGREFPRER
;
A
#
# COMPACT_ATOMS: atom_id res chain seq x y z
N MET A 1 0.17 4.60 9.50
CA MET A 1 -1.29 4.61 9.31
C MET A 1 -1.67 5.77 8.43
N CYS A 2 -2.68 5.60 7.61
CA CYS A 2 -3.19 6.62 6.71
C CYS A 2 -4.68 6.44 6.41
N GLY A 3 -5.35 7.47 5.96
CA GLY A 3 -6.78 7.37 5.62
C GLY A 3 -7.45 8.70 5.28
N ALA A 4 -6.98 9.78 5.85
CA ALA A 4 -7.35 11.15 5.50
C ALA A 4 -6.11 11.86 4.95
N GLU A 5 -5.93 13.12 5.26
CA GLU A 5 -4.81 13.94 4.78
C GLU A 5 -3.50 13.76 5.57
N GLU A 6 -3.52 12.95 6.63
CA GLU A 6 -2.37 12.72 7.50
C GLU A 6 -1.85 11.28 7.38
N LEU A 7 -0.55 11.17 7.22
CA LEU A 7 0.20 9.96 7.47
C LEU A 7 0.84 10.07 8.85
N PHE A 8 0.67 9.05 9.71
CA PHE A 8 1.27 9.08 11.05
C PHE A 8 1.74 7.71 11.53
N ILE A 9 2.71 7.73 12.45
CA ILE A 9 3.22 6.55 13.14
C ILE A 9 2.72 6.59 14.58
N LEU A 10 2.06 5.51 14.99
CA LEU A 10 1.49 5.34 16.32
C LEU A 10 2.33 4.33 17.10
N ASP A 11 2.79 4.73 18.29
CA ASP A 11 3.33 3.81 19.28
C ASP A 11 2.17 3.19 20.06
N ILE A 12 2.09 1.88 20.05
CA ILE A 12 1.05 1.10 20.74
C ILE A 12 1.63 0.23 21.86
N GLY A 13 2.90 0.43 22.21
CA GLY A 13 3.56 -0.30 23.29
C GLY A 13 3.17 0.15 24.70
N SER A 14 2.52 1.32 24.82
CA SER A 14 1.96 1.83 26.08
C SER A 14 0.44 1.66 26.14
N PRO A 15 -0.16 1.69 27.35
CA PRO A 15 -1.63 1.63 27.50
C PRO A 15 -2.38 2.73 26.76
N THR A 16 -1.77 3.90 26.59
CA THR A 16 -2.30 5.01 25.80
C THR A 16 -1.47 5.12 24.51
N PRO A 17 -2.06 4.86 23.33
CA PRO A 17 -1.38 5.01 22.05
C PRO A 17 -0.92 6.45 21.83
N GLU A 18 0.30 6.62 21.30
CA GLU A 18 0.93 7.93 21.14
C GLU A 18 1.42 8.14 19.71
N LYS A 19 1.03 9.26 19.07
CA LYS A 19 1.61 9.66 17.78
C LYS A 19 3.06 10.08 17.98
N ARG A 20 4.00 9.35 17.35
CA ARG A 20 5.44 9.61 17.41
C ARG A 20 5.95 10.38 16.22
N TRP A 21 5.22 10.40 15.15
CA TRP A 21 5.58 11.09 13.92
C TRP A 21 4.35 11.31 13.07
N SER A 22 4.30 12.43 12.37
CA SER A 22 3.24 12.71 11.38
C SER A 22 3.77 13.47 10.17
N TRP A 23 3.02 13.37 9.08
CA TRP A 23 3.31 14.05 7.83
C TRP A 23 2.01 14.47 7.14
N ARG A 24 2.00 15.70 6.64
CA ARG A 24 0.92 16.25 5.80
C ARG A 24 1.54 16.91 4.57
N ALA A 25 0.92 16.72 3.41
CA ALA A 25 1.37 17.35 2.18
C ALA A 25 1.25 18.89 2.23
N SER A 26 0.27 19.42 2.97
CA SER A 26 0.08 20.87 3.19
C SER A 26 1.32 21.54 3.78
N ASP A 27 2.08 20.81 4.59
CA ASP A 27 3.24 21.31 5.33
C ASP A 27 4.55 21.15 4.54
N ARG A 28 4.47 20.76 3.25
CA ARG A 28 5.63 20.46 2.41
C ARG A 28 5.80 21.49 1.30
N PRO A 29 6.59 22.56 1.55
CA PRO A 29 6.81 23.62 0.57
C PRO A 29 7.54 23.15 -0.69
N GLU A 30 8.29 22.04 -0.61
CA GLU A 30 8.95 21.41 -1.74
C GLU A 30 7.98 20.75 -2.74
N LEU A 31 6.75 20.47 -2.32
CA LEU A 31 5.70 20.02 -3.23
C LEU A 31 5.07 21.21 -3.95
N PRO A 32 4.87 21.14 -5.28
CA PRO A 32 4.04 22.09 -6.00
C PRO A 32 2.65 22.22 -5.35
N GLU A 33 2.07 23.43 -5.33
CA GLU A 33 0.78 23.66 -4.68
C GLU A 33 -0.32 22.72 -5.18
N ILE A 34 -0.35 22.47 -6.49
CA ILE A 34 -1.30 21.53 -7.09
C ILE A 34 -1.13 20.10 -6.55
N MET A 35 0.10 19.69 -6.24
CA MET A 35 0.37 18.38 -5.68
C MET A 35 -0.04 18.28 -4.22
N ARG A 36 0.15 19.31 -3.40
CA ARG A 36 -0.26 19.32 -2.00
C ARG A 36 -1.75 19.01 -1.83
N ARG A 37 -2.60 19.46 -2.75
CA ARG A 37 -4.05 19.21 -2.74
C ARG A 37 -4.44 17.78 -3.12
N LYS A 38 -3.50 16.97 -3.66
CA LYS A 38 -3.74 15.58 -4.09
C LYS A 38 -3.55 14.54 -2.98
N PHE A 39 -3.37 14.93 -1.73
CA PHE A 39 -3.16 14.03 -0.58
C PHE A 39 -4.23 14.17 0.49
N GLN A 40 -5.48 14.50 0.12
CA GLN A 40 -6.60 14.66 1.07
C GLN A 40 -7.14 13.32 1.57
N THR A 41 -6.90 12.21 0.84
CA THR A 41 -7.37 10.87 1.18
C THR A 41 -6.25 9.86 0.88
N ILE A 42 -5.27 9.79 1.77
CA ILE A 42 -4.12 8.90 1.63
C ILE A 42 -4.60 7.44 1.78
N ALA A 43 -4.43 6.65 0.72
CA ALA A 43 -4.95 5.29 0.61
C ALA A 43 -3.88 4.20 0.75
N GLU A 44 -2.59 4.54 0.73
CA GLU A 44 -1.48 3.63 1.00
C GLU A 44 -0.39 4.31 1.82
N CYS A 45 0.27 3.55 2.70
CA CYS A 45 1.34 4.03 3.58
C CYS A 45 2.34 2.91 3.91
N LYS A 46 3.00 2.38 2.89
CA LYS A 46 3.99 1.31 3.05
C LYS A 46 5.35 1.84 3.52
N PRO A 47 5.94 1.32 4.61
CA PRO A 47 7.36 1.51 4.88
C PRO A 47 8.18 0.63 3.92
N THR A 48 9.35 1.11 3.50
CA THR A 48 10.36 0.25 2.88
C THR A 48 10.91 -0.75 3.90
N PRO A 49 11.44 -1.92 3.47
CA PRO A 49 11.97 -2.94 4.40
C PRO A 49 13.05 -2.41 5.36
N ASP A 50 13.84 -1.43 4.94
CA ASP A 50 14.85 -0.78 5.78
C ASP A 50 14.27 0.33 6.68
N GLY A 51 12.97 0.62 6.58
CA GLY A 51 12.27 1.65 7.33
C GLY A 51 12.72 3.10 7.05
N ARG A 52 13.50 3.33 6.00
CA ARG A 52 14.01 4.68 5.67
C ARG A 52 13.00 5.53 4.94
N ARG A 53 12.17 4.90 4.11
CA ARG A 53 11.18 5.59 3.27
C ARG A 53 9.78 5.15 3.62
N LEU A 54 8.86 6.04 3.36
CA LEU A 54 7.42 5.77 3.36
C LEU A 54 6.90 6.00 1.94
N LEU A 55 6.19 5.01 1.43
CA LEU A 55 5.57 5.02 0.12
C LEU A 55 4.10 5.33 0.31
N ILE A 56 3.61 6.43 -0.24
CA ILE A 56 2.21 6.84 -0.10
C ILE A 56 1.55 6.99 -1.45
N ALA A 57 0.28 6.57 -1.51
CA ALA A 57 -0.63 6.85 -2.61
C ALA A 57 -1.95 7.39 -2.05
N SER A 58 -2.63 8.22 -2.81
CA SER A 58 -3.86 8.89 -2.40
C SER A 58 -4.94 8.75 -3.45
N SER A 59 -6.15 8.41 -3.01
CA SER A 59 -7.33 8.41 -3.89
C SER A 59 -7.70 9.82 -4.37
N SER A 60 -7.17 10.86 -3.75
CA SER A 60 -7.20 12.25 -4.25
C SER A 60 -6.11 12.55 -5.28
N HIS A 61 -5.59 11.51 -5.96
CA HIS A 61 -4.75 11.57 -7.16
C HIS A 61 -3.28 11.91 -6.94
N GLY A 62 -2.72 11.73 -5.74
CA GLY A 62 -1.31 11.91 -5.45
C GLY A 62 -0.59 10.60 -5.12
N ALA A 63 0.71 10.56 -5.39
CA ALA A 63 1.61 9.54 -4.86
C ALA A 63 2.96 10.16 -4.53
N ALA A 64 3.66 9.66 -3.51
CA ALA A 64 4.96 10.17 -3.13
C ALA A 64 5.83 9.10 -2.45
N VAL A 65 7.14 9.31 -2.52
CA VAL A 65 8.16 8.63 -1.72
C VAL A 65 8.74 9.65 -0.75
N ILE A 66 8.71 9.34 0.53
CA ILE A 66 9.06 10.26 1.61
C ILE A 66 10.24 9.67 2.39
N GLU A 67 11.27 10.45 2.63
CA GLU A 67 12.30 10.12 3.60
C GLU A 67 11.73 10.25 5.02
N ARG A 68 11.66 9.16 5.76
CA ARG A 68 11.01 9.12 7.07
C ARG A 68 11.64 10.04 8.11
N SER A 69 12.97 10.14 8.12
CA SER A 69 13.71 10.90 9.16
C SER A 69 13.44 12.39 9.12
N THR A 70 13.24 12.96 7.93
CA THR A 70 13.05 14.40 7.71
C THR A 70 11.64 14.77 7.25
N GLY A 71 10.88 13.78 6.78
CA GLY A 71 9.60 14.01 6.10
C GLY A 71 9.76 14.62 4.70
N ARG A 72 10.98 14.74 4.17
CA ARG A 72 11.26 15.29 2.84
C ARG A 72 10.69 14.40 1.74
N VAL A 73 10.06 15.02 0.77
CA VAL A 73 9.55 14.31 -0.41
C VAL A 73 10.72 14.09 -1.39
N GLU A 74 11.02 12.82 -1.69
CA GLU A 74 12.06 12.43 -2.65
C GLU A 74 11.50 12.25 -4.06
N PHE A 75 10.23 11.90 -4.17
CA PHE A 75 9.50 11.71 -5.41
C PHE A 75 8.02 12.02 -5.19
N TYR A 76 7.38 12.56 -6.21
CA TYR A 76 5.93 12.70 -6.28
C TYR A 76 5.42 12.44 -7.69
N ALA A 77 4.15 12.02 -7.80
CA ALA A 77 3.47 11.86 -9.09
C ALA A 77 1.96 12.10 -8.96
N THR A 78 1.36 12.53 -10.08
CA THR A 78 -0.09 12.46 -10.27
C THR A 78 -0.47 11.02 -10.60
N ALA A 79 -1.28 10.40 -9.75
CA ALA A 79 -1.77 9.03 -9.93
C ALA A 79 -3.27 9.00 -9.68
N MET A 80 -4.06 8.88 -10.75
CA MET A 80 -5.52 8.94 -10.66
C MET A 80 -6.06 7.85 -9.73
N ASN A 81 -6.76 8.26 -8.66
CA ASN A 81 -7.26 7.34 -7.63
C ASN A 81 -6.18 6.34 -7.15
N GLY A 82 -5.02 6.87 -6.71
CA GLY A 82 -3.89 6.05 -6.30
C GLY A 82 -4.19 5.22 -5.05
N HIS A 83 -4.00 3.89 -5.12
CA HIS A 83 -4.30 2.96 -4.03
C HIS A 83 -3.11 2.17 -3.51
N SER A 84 -2.04 2.07 -4.29
CA SER A 84 -0.80 1.45 -3.83
C SER A 84 0.39 1.97 -4.62
N ILE A 85 1.58 1.81 -4.05
CA ILE A 85 2.85 2.24 -4.62
C ILE A 85 3.95 1.28 -4.18
N GLU A 86 4.93 1.02 -5.05
CA GLU A 86 6.05 0.14 -4.74
C GLU A 86 7.34 0.63 -5.42
N LEU A 87 8.49 0.38 -4.77
CA LEU A 87 9.81 0.60 -5.37
C LEU A 87 10.23 -0.62 -6.18
N LEU A 88 10.73 -0.38 -7.37
CA LEU A 88 11.26 -1.39 -8.28
C LEU A 88 12.78 -1.22 -8.47
N PRO A 89 13.50 -2.28 -8.90
CA PRO A 89 14.90 -2.17 -9.26
C PRO A 89 15.16 -1.04 -10.27
N GLY A 90 16.39 -0.48 -10.26
CA GLY A 90 16.79 0.56 -11.20
C GLY A 90 16.19 1.94 -10.93
N ASN A 91 15.95 2.27 -9.64
CA ASN A 91 15.38 3.55 -9.21
C ASN A 91 14.01 3.85 -9.85
N ARG A 92 13.16 2.84 -9.95
CA ARG A 92 11.81 3.02 -10.49
C ARG A 92 10.74 2.89 -9.42
N VAL A 93 9.59 3.49 -9.72
CA VAL A 93 8.40 3.48 -8.88
C VAL A 93 7.23 3.01 -9.72
N VAL A 94 6.43 2.09 -9.20
CA VAL A 94 5.15 1.71 -9.79
C VAL A 94 4.01 2.14 -8.88
N ILE A 95 2.94 2.67 -9.46
CA ILE A 95 1.75 3.14 -8.76
C ILE A 95 0.53 2.45 -9.34
N ALA A 96 -0.29 1.86 -8.46
CA ALA A 96 -1.60 1.34 -8.80
C ALA A 96 -2.61 2.51 -8.83
N ALA A 97 -2.91 2.99 -10.03
CA ALA A 97 -3.92 4.00 -10.31
C ALA A 97 -5.25 3.32 -10.60
N SER A 98 -6.15 3.30 -9.61
CA SER A 98 -7.40 2.56 -9.68
C SER A 98 -8.46 3.28 -10.51
N HIS A 99 -9.64 2.69 -10.58
CA HIS A 99 -10.73 3.15 -11.45
C HIS A 99 -11.17 4.59 -11.14
N VAL A 100 -11.39 5.36 -12.21
CA VAL A 100 -12.11 6.63 -12.20
C VAL A 100 -13.06 6.68 -13.40
N ALA A 101 -14.22 7.28 -13.20
CA ALA A 101 -15.32 7.26 -14.19
C ALA A 101 -14.96 7.85 -15.57
N ASN A 102 -13.92 8.70 -15.64
CA ASN A 102 -13.44 9.30 -16.90
C ASN A 102 -12.41 8.44 -17.65
N GLY A 103 -12.10 7.23 -17.17
CA GLY A 103 -11.19 6.28 -17.81
C GLY A 103 -9.70 6.61 -17.71
N THR A 104 -9.29 7.56 -16.87
CA THR A 104 -7.87 7.93 -16.71
C THR A 104 -7.12 7.13 -15.65
N GLY A 105 -7.81 6.25 -14.93
CA GLY A 105 -7.27 5.25 -14.01
C GLY A 105 -7.08 3.89 -14.69
N ASP A 106 -7.29 2.83 -13.92
CA ASP A 106 -7.24 1.43 -14.38
C ASP A 106 -5.88 1.04 -14.98
N ARG A 107 -4.78 1.40 -14.27
CA ARG A 107 -3.43 1.15 -14.77
C ARG A 107 -2.39 1.00 -13.66
N LEU A 108 -1.29 0.34 -14.00
CA LEU A 108 -0.04 0.40 -13.26
C LEU A 108 0.87 1.41 -13.99
N SER A 109 1.07 2.57 -13.40
CA SER A 109 1.95 3.61 -13.96
C SER A 109 3.36 3.51 -13.40
N VAL A 110 4.37 3.53 -14.26
CA VAL A 110 5.79 3.40 -13.88
C VAL A 110 6.52 4.72 -14.11
N TYR A 111 7.33 5.10 -13.13
CA TYR A 111 8.10 6.35 -13.11
C TYR A 111 9.57 6.07 -12.80
N ASP A 112 10.42 7.03 -13.11
CA ASP A 112 11.78 7.13 -12.59
C ASP A 112 11.75 7.93 -11.28
N LEU A 113 12.31 7.38 -10.20
CA LEU A 113 12.37 8.02 -8.89
C LEU A 113 13.06 9.41 -8.93
N GLN A 114 13.94 9.65 -9.89
CA GLN A 114 14.64 10.93 -10.05
C GLN A 114 13.86 11.96 -10.90
N ARG A 115 12.71 11.59 -11.47
CA ARG A 115 11.92 12.41 -12.38
C ARG A 115 10.46 12.47 -11.94
N SER A 116 10.20 13.25 -10.90
CA SER A 116 8.84 13.43 -10.38
C SER A 116 7.83 13.83 -11.46
N ASP A 117 6.65 13.26 -11.39
CA ASP A 117 5.48 13.52 -12.25
C ASP A 117 5.71 13.32 -13.77
N VAL A 118 6.72 12.53 -14.15
CA VAL A 118 6.97 12.14 -15.53
C VAL A 118 6.82 10.63 -15.68
N GLU A 119 5.63 10.20 -16.13
CA GLU A 119 5.36 8.78 -16.39
C GLU A 119 6.26 8.26 -17.53
N LEU A 120 6.91 7.12 -17.30
CA LEU A 120 7.71 6.42 -18.32
C LEU A 120 6.80 5.60 -19.25
N PHE A 121 5.93 4.81 -18.65
CA PHE A 121 4.93 4.00 -19.33
C PHE A 121 3.90 3.48 -18.32
N HIS A 122 2.83 2.89 -18.82
CA HIS A 122 1.85 2.18 -17.99
C HIS A 122 1.42 0.87 -18.63
N VAL A 123 0.76 0.04 -17.83
CA VAL A 123 0.08 -1.19 -18.26
C VAL A 123 -1.36 -1.12 -17.77
N ASP A 124 -2.30 -1.30 -18.68
CA ASP A 124 -3.73 -1.32 -18.35
C ASP A 124 -4.02 -2.48 -17.38
N THR A 125 -4.60 -2.14 -16.26
CA THR A 125 -4.93 -3.07 -15.17
C THR A 125 -6.23 -2.61 -14.54
N PRO A 126 -7.34 -3.33 -14.70
CA PRO A 126 -8.62 -2.91 -14.15
C PRO A 126 -8.63 -2.89 -12.63
N TRP A 127 -9.01 -1.76 -12.02
CA TRP A 127 -9.19 -1.58 -10.57
C TRP A 127 -8.00 -2.04 -9.70
N PRO A 128 -6.75 -1.70 -10.00
CA PRO A 128 -5.63 -2.15 -9.17
C PRO A 128 -5.64 -1.42 -7.82
N HIS A 129 -5.45 -2.16 -6.73
CA HIS A 129 -5.43 -1.62 -5.36
C HIS A 129 -4.17 -1.96 -4.58
N ALA A 130 -3.39 -2.94 -5.03
CA ALA A 130 -2.15 -3.33 -4.38
C ALA A 130 -1.07 -3.70 -5.39
N VAL A 131 0.17 -3.35 -5.08
CA VAL A 131 1.38 -3.77 -5.79
C VAL A 131 2.46 -4.17 -4.78
N ILE A 132 3.18 -5.28 -5.04
CA ILE A 132 4.25 -5.82 -4.19
C ILE A 132 5.40 -6.30 -5.07
N TRP A 133 6.61 -5.79 -4.82
CA TRP A 133 7.82 -6.32 -5.44
C TRP A 133 8.32 -7.56 -4.70
N ASP A 134 8.42 -8.66 -5.40
CA ASP A 134 9.00 -9.91 -4.93
C ASP A 134 10.42 -10.06 -5.47
N ALA A 135 11.40 -9.66 -4.67
CA ALA A 135 12.81 -9.70 -5.07
C ALA A 135 13.35 -11.13 -5.24
N GLU A 136 12.78 -12.11 -4.54
CA GLU A 136 13.19 -13.51 -4.65
C GLU A 136 12.78 -14.11 -6.01
N ARG A 137 11.55 -13.83 -6.44
CA ARG A 137 10.98 -14.35 -7.70
C ARG A 137 11.19 -13.42 -8.88
N GLN A 138 11.70 -12.20 -8.62
CA GLN A 138 11.85 -11.13 -9.64
C GLN A 138 10.52 -10.84 -10.35
N LEU A 139 9.43 -10.76 -9.57
CA LEU A 139 8.08 -10.49 -10.04
C LEU A 139 7.47 -9.29 -9.29
N LEU A 140 6.80 -8.44 -10.03
CA LEU A 140 5.86 -7.47 -9.46
C LEU A 140 4.48 -8.12 -9.41
N TRP A 141 3.98 -8.37 -8.21
CA TRP A 141 2.61 -8.81 -8.00
C TRP A 141 1.67 -7.61 -7.91
N ALA A 142 0.58 -7.66 -8.64
CA ALA A 142 -0.50 -6.69 -8.58
C ALA A 142 -1.84 -7.39 -8.48
N ASP A 143 -2.74 -6.85 -7.67
CA ASP A 143 -4.14 -7.23 -7.75
C ASP A 143 -4.86 -6.44 -8.84
N SER A 144 -5.97 -6.98 -9.29
CA SER A 144 -6.89 -6.31 -10.20
C SER A 144 -8.34 -6.54 -9.74
N GLN A 145 -9.29 -6.13 -10.55
CA GLN A 145 -10.70 -6.42 -10.28
C GLN A 145 -10.98 -7.93 -10.15
N LYS A 146 -10.30 -8.76 -10.94
CA LYS A 146 -10.61 -10.20 -11.09
C LYS A 146 -9.42 -11.13 -10.91
N ASP A 147 -8.20 -10.61 -10.89
CA ASP A 147 -6.98 -11.42 -10.92
C ASP A 147 -5.93 -10.91 -9.96
N VAL A 148 -5.03 -11.80 -9.56
CA VAL A 148 -3.67 -11.45 -9.13
C VAL A 148 -2.73 -11.73 -10.29
N VAL A 149 -1.95 -10.72 -10.70
CA VAL A 149 -1.03 -10.83 -11.83
C VAL A 149 0.40 -10.65 -11.35
N GLY A 150 1.27 -11.57 -11.74
CA GLY A 150 2.73 -11.46 -11.58
C GLY A 150 3.36 -10.96 -12.87
N TYR A 151 4.02 -9.82 -12.83
CA TYR A 151 4.70 -9.21 -13.98
C TYR A 151 6.20 -9.38 -13.88
N ARG A 152 6.84 -9.79 -14.99
CA ARG A 152 8.29 -9.69 -15.17
C ARG A 152 8.67 -8.28 -15.62
N LEU A 153 9.82 -7.85 -15.14
CA LEU A 153 10.49 -6.64 -15.64
C LEU A 153 11.30 -7.02 -16.87
N THR A 154 10.80 -6.73 -18.07
CA THR A 154 11.45 -7.05 -19.34
C THR A 154 12.02 -5.80 -19.99
N ASP A 155 13.14 -5.94 -20.71
CA ASP A 155 13.88 -4.82 -21.31
C ASP A 155 14.19 -3.70 -20.31
N TRP A 156 14.33 -4.05 -19.01
CA TRP A 156 14.29 -3.11 -17.91
C TRP A 156 15.42 -2.08 -17.90
N GLY A 157 16.58 -2.42 -18.44
CA GLY A 157 17.71 -1.49 -18.62
C GLY A 157 17.71 -0.71 -19.94
N SER A 158 16.71 -0.93 -20.80
CA SER A 158 16.62 -0.28 -22.13
C SER A 158 15.82 1.03 -22.06
N THR A 159 15.70 1.69 -23.22
CA THR A 159 14.85 2.87 -23.42
C THR A 159 13.36 2.55 -23.50
N THR A 160 13.00 1.27 -23.61
CA THR A 160 11.63 0.77 -23.75
C THR A 160 11.33 -0.32 -22.73
N PRO A 161 11.43 -0.04 -21.40
CA PRO A 161 11.14 -1.01 -20.36
C PRO A 161 9.66 -1.42 -20.37
N ARG A 162 9.36 -2.64 -19.89
CA ARG A 162 8.00 -3.18 -19.88
C ARG A 162 7.73 -3.99 -18.61
N LEU A 163 6.45 -4.04 -18.23
CA LEU A 163 5.87 -5.04 -17.34
C LEU A 163 5.16 -6.08 -18.21
N THR A 164 5.67 -7.31 -18.22
CA THR A 164 5.10 -8.40 -19.03
C THR A 164 4.42 -9.41 -18.10
N PRO A 165 3.12 -9.70 -18.28
CA PRO A 165 2.45 -10.73 -17.48
C PRO A 165 3.14 -12.08 -17.62
N ASP A 166 3.45 -12.74 -16.50
CA ASP A 166 4.05 -14.06 -16.41
C ASP A 166 3.11 -15.04 -15.71
N VAL A 167 2.39 -14.56 -14.70
CA VAL A 167 1.39 -15.31 -13.96
C VAL A 167 0.08 -14.53 -13.97
N ILE A 168 -1.03 -15.23 -14.24
CA ILE A 168 -2.38 -14.69 -14.08
C ILE A 168 -3.17 -15.69 -13.26
N ALA A 169 -3.58 -15.31 -12.04
CA ALA A 169 -4.33 -16.15 -11.13
C ALA A 169 -5.69 -15.50 -10.83
N PRO A 170 -6.80 -16.10 -11.35
CA PRO A 170 -8.13 -15.56 -11.09
C PRO A 170 -8.45 -15.51 -9.60
N LEU A 171 -8.93 -14.36 -9.13
CA LEU A 171 -9.40 -14.19 -7.75
C LEU A 171 -10.61 -15.11 -7.50
N PRO A 172 -10.71 -15.73 -6.30
CA PRO A 172 -11.90 -16.51 -5.94
C PRO A 172 -13.19 -15.70 -5.83
N ASP A 173 -13.07 -14.37 -5.68
CA ASP A 173 -14.13 -13.39 -5.76
C ASP A 173 -13.64 -12.14 -6.50
N ILE A 174 -14.21 -10.97 -6.27
CA ILE A 174 -13.87 -9.76 -7.03
C ILE A 174 -13.40 -8.62 -6.12
N ASN A 175 -12.78 -7.61 -6.75
CA ASN A 175 -12.37 -6.35 -6.13
C ASN A 175 -11.35 -6.56 -5.03
N GLY A 176 -10.10 -6.81 -5.40
CA GLY A 176 -8.96 -6.74 -4.49
C GLY A 176 -8.86 -5.35 -3.83
N HIS A 177 -8.46 -5.30 -2.56
CA HIS A 177 -8.31 -4.03 -1.83
C HIS A 177 -6.93 -3.87 -1.21
N ASP A 178 -6.31 -4.93 -0.76
CA ASP A 178 -5.01 -4.89 -0.11
C ASP A 178 -4.26 -6.20 -0.29
N MET A 179 -2.95 -6.13 -0.36
CA MET A 179 -2.09 -7.30 -0.50
C MET A 179 -0.75 -7.04 0.17
N MET A 180 -0.32 -7.94 1.06
CA MET A 180 0.96 -7.84 1.78
C MET A 180 1.65 -9.20 1.88
N PRO A 181 2.99 -9.25 1.93
CA PRO A 181 3.71 -10.50 2.18
C PRO A 181 3.39 -11.10 3.56
N VAL A 182 3.27 -12.42 3.62
CA VAL A 182 3.25 -13.16 4.87
C VAL A 182 4.71 -13.46 5.28
N PRO A 183 5.17 -12.99 6.44
CA PRO A 183 6.56 -13.17 6.86
C PRO A 183 7.01 -14.62 6.86
N GLY A 184 8.22 -14.89 6.35
CA GLY A 184 8.81 -16.24 6.32
C GLY A 184 8.05 -17.25 5.44
N SER A 185 7.24 -16.80 4.49
CA SER A 185 6.35 -17.66 3.69
C SER A 185 6.36 -17.28 2.21
N SER A 186 6.02 -18.26 1.34
CA SER A 186 5.72 -17.99 -0.08
C SER A 186 4.41 -17.24 -0.29
N ARG A 187 3.60 -17.02 0.75
CA ARG A 187 2.25 -16.49 0.63
C ARG A 187 2.20 -14.98 0.69
N LEU A 188 1.20 -14.43 0.00
CA LEU A 188 0.66 -13.09 0.23
C LEU A 188 -0.66 -13.25 0.99
N ILE A 189 -0.95 -12.33 1.91
CA ILE A 189 -2.29 -12.13 2.46
C ILE A 189 -2.94 -11.02 1.64
N LEU A 190 -4.16 -11.25 1.17
CA LEU A 190 -4.90 -10.26 0.38
C LEU A 190 -6.36 -10.20 0.81
N THR A 191 -6.95 -9.04 0.61
CA THR A 191 -8.37 -8.79 0.90
C THR A 191 -9.12 -8.46 -0.37
N THR A 192 -10.36 -8.94 -0.44
CA THR A 192 -11.31 -8.64 -1.49
C THR A 192 -12.55 -7.94 -0.91
N ALA A 193 -13.58 -7.70 -1.69
CA ALA A 193 -14.81 -7.10 -1.21
C ALA A 193 -15.47 -7.90 -0.08
N ALA A 194 -15.41 -9.25 -0.16
CA ALA A 194 -16.13 -10.13 0.73
C ALA A 194 -15.25 -10.96 1.67
N HIS A 195 -14.00 -11.23 1.30
CA HIS A 195 -13.18 -12.21 1.99
C HIS A 195 -11.73 -11.76 2.15
N THR A 196 -11.00 -12.49 3.02
CA THR A 196 -9.53 -12.41 3.12
C THR A 196 -8.94 -13.76 2.74
N TRP A 197 -7.90 -13.72 1.90
CA TRP A 197 -7.27 -14.89 1.31
C TRP A 197 -5.77 -14.93 1.59
N PHE A 198 -5.21 -16.12 1.61
CA PHE A 198 -3.80 -16.33 1.32
C PHE A 198 -3.65 -16.74 -0.15
N PHE A 199 -2.73 -16.12 -0.84
CA PHE A 199 -2.29 -16.49 -2.18
C PHE A 199 -0.86 -17.03 -2.11
N ASP A 200 -0.65 -18.26 -2.52
CA ASP A 200 0.69 -18.85 -2.57
C ASP A 200 1.37 -18.52 -3.90
N ARG A 201 2.46 -17.78 -3.85
CA ARG A 201 3.22 -17.31 -5.02
C ARG A 201 3.99 -18.42 -5.76
N THR A 202 4.06 -19.63 -5.18
CA THR A 202 4.73 -20.79 -5.80
C THR A 202 3.73 -21.69 -6.51
N THR A 203 2.59 -21.96 -5.88
CA THR A 203 1.55 -22.84 -6.44
C THR A 203 0.44 -22.09 -7.15
N HIS A 204 0.38 -20.76 -6.99
CA HIS A 204 -0.66 -19.86 -7.49
C HIS A 204 -2.08 -20.22 -7.00
N GLN A 205 -2.17 -20.83 -5.81
CA GLN A 205 -3.42 -21.26 -5.22
C GLN A 205 -3.89 -20.29 -4.13
N PHE A 206 -5.20 -20.13 -4.02
CA PHE A 206 -5.84 -19.38 -2.96
C PHE A 206 -6.36 -20.29 -1.86
N THR A 207 -6.19 -19.87 -0.61
CA THR A 207 -6.83 -20.50 0.55
C THR A 207 -7.44 -19.41 1.43
N LYS A 208 -8.63 -19.63 1.98
CA LYS A 208 -9.24 -18.65 2.89
C LYS A 208 -8.37 -18.44 4.12
N HIS A 209 -8.26 -17.19 4.57
CA HIS A 209 -7.61 -16.89 5.83
C HIS A 209 -8.44 -17.48 7.00
N PRO A 210 -7.85 -18.27 7.92
CA PRO A 210 -8.60 -19.03 8.92
C PRO A 210 -9.44 -18.16 9.86
N ARG A 211 -9.02 -16.92 10.13
CA ARG A 211 -9.73 -15.98 11.02
C ARG A 211 -10.56 -14.95 10.27
N LEU A 212 -10.01 -14.36 9.20
CA LEU A 212 -10.63 -13.26 8.46
C LEU A 212 -11.26 -13.70 7.14
N GLY A 213 -11.29 -15.02 6.88
CA GLY A 213 -11.75 -15.53 5.59
C GLY A 213 -13.16 -15.08 5.23
N ASP A 214 -14.06 -15.00 6.20
CA ASP A 214 -15.44 -14.57 6.02
C ASP A 214 -15.71 -13.15 6.55
N ALA A 215 -14.66 -12.40 6.91
CA ALA A 215 -14.77 -11.00 7.27
C ALA A 215 -14.80 -10.15 6.02
N GLY A 216 -15.98 -9.66 5.64
CA GLY A 216 -16.13 -8.70 4.54
C GLY A 216 -15.61 -7.31 4.90
N LYS A 217 -15.31 -6.51 3.85
CA LYS A 217 -14.91 -5.09 3.98
C LYS A 217 -13.61 -4.85 4.75
N VAL A 218 -12.73 -5.85 4.82
CA VAL A 218 -11.37 -5.65 5.31
C VAL A 218 -10.61 -4.83 4.27
N LYS A 219 -10.20 -3.63 4.66
CA LYS A 219 -9.57 -2.64 3.76
C LYS A 219 -8.05 -2.70 3.79
N SER A 220 -7.50 -3.23 4.87
CA SER A 220 -6.06 -3.34 5.06
C SER A 220 -5.77 -4.47 6.03
N VAL A 221 -4.72 -5.22 5.73
CA VAL A 221 -4.24 -6.33 6.56
C VAL A 221 -2.72 -6.39 6.50
N HIS A 222 -2.06 -6.55 7.65
CA HIS A 222 -0.62 -6.72 7.72
C HIS A 222 -0.21 -7.60 8.89
N ILE A 223 0.72 -8.50 8.67
CA ILE A 223 1.30 -9.37 9.69
C ILE A 223 2.66 -8.80 10.09
N ASP A 224 2.88 -8.60 11.38
CA ASP A 224 4.17 -8.11 11.90
C ASP A 224 5.27 -9.15 11.67
N PRO A 225 6.35 -8.81 10.97
CA PRO A 225 7.47 -9.73 10.76
C PRO A 225 8.18 -10.18 12.04
N ALA A 226 8.09 -9.40 13.12
CA ALA A 226 8.78 -9.68 14.38
C ALA A 226 7.97 -10.58 15.31
N SER A 227 6.65 -10.37 15.38
CA SER A 227 5.77 -11.05 16.34
C SER A 227 4.73 -11.99 15.71
N ASN A 228 4.60 -11.98 14.38
CA ASN A 228 3.50 -12.61 13.63
C ASN A 228 2.09 -12.10 14.00
N ARG A 229 2.02 -10.99 14.72
CA ARG A 229 0.75 -10.36 15.12
C ARG A 229 0.03 -9.78 13.91
N LEU A 230 -1.24 -10.15 13.74
CA LEU A 230 -2.08 -9.61 12.67
C LEU A 230 -2.66 -8.25 13.09
N LEU A 231 -2.68 -7.32 12.17
CA LEU A 231 -3.28 -5.99 12.27
C LEU A 231 -4.17 -5.75 11.05
N TRP A 232 -5.42 -5.30 11.27
CA TRP A 232 -6.30 -4.97 10.14
C TRP A 232 -7.24 -3.80 10.42
N ILE A 233 -7.73 -3.23 9.32
CA ILE A 233 -8.82 -2.25 9.30
C ILE A 233 -10.01 -2.87 8.56
N GLN A 234 -11.19 -2.70 9.16
CA GLN A 234 -12.45 -3.17 8.59
C GLN A 234 -13.47 -2.04 8.57
N GLY A 235 -14.01 -1.73 7.41
CA GLY A 235 -15.10 -0.78 7.26
C GLY A 235 -16.40 -1.34 7.85
N ASP A 236 -17.30 -0.46 8.26
CA ASP A 236 -18.58 -0.84 8.88
C ASP A 236 -19.70 -1.10 7.88
N GLY A 237 -19.49 -0.82 6.62
CA GLY A 237 -20.48 -0.99 5.56
C GLY A 237 -21.06 0.30 5.03
N THR A 238 -20.98 1.38 5.78
CA THR A 238 -21.37 2.73 5.36
C THR A 238 -20.15 3.56 5.01
N THR A 239 -19.00 3.24 5.63
CA THR A 239 -17.72 3.89 5.40
C THR A 239 -16.68 2.92 4.83
N TRP A 240 -15.75 3.45 4.04
CA TRP A 240 -14.59 2.74 3.53
C TRP A 240 -13.37 2.81 4.49
N TRP A 241 -13.49 3.54 5.60
CA TRP A 241 -12.48 3.74 6.65
C TRP A 241 -13.01 3.27 8.01
N SER A 242 -12.14 3.17 9.00
CA SER A 242 -12.49 2.91 10.39
C SER A 242 -11.59 3.71 11.32
N ASN A 243 -12.07 4.02 12.52
CA ASN A 243 -11.26 4.53 13.61
C ASN A 243 -10.83 3.43 14.60
N VAL A 244 -11.09 2.16 14.27
CA VAL A 244 -10.78 1.01 15.12
C VAL A 244 -9.68 0.17 14.46
N LEU A 245 -8.52 0.12 15.09
CA LEU A 245 -7.47 -0.84 14.80
C LEU A 245 -7.82 -2.17 15.45
N ARG A 246 -7.70 -3.27 14.72
CA ARG A 246 -7.97 -4.62 15.21
C ARG A 246 -6.72 -5.47 15.14
N PHE A 247 -6.51 -6.27 16.17
CA PHE A 247 -5.34 -7.13 16.30
C PHE A 247 -5.75 -8.55 16.64
N SER A 248 -4.91 -9.51 16.24
CA SER A 248 -4.95 -10.86 16.79
C SER A 248 -3.62 -11.24 17.44
N ASP A 249 -3.63 -12.23 18.30
CA ASP A 249 -2.45 -12.87 18.90
C ASP A 249 -1.52 -11.89 19.64
N PRO A 250 -2.01 -11.26 20.73
CA PRO A 250 -3.32 -11.39 21.36
C PRO A 250 -4.41 -10.54 20.70
N GLU A 251 -5.66 -10.96 20.86
CA GLU A 251 -6.81 -10.15 20.43
C GLU A 251 -6.86 -8.82 21.19
N ALA A 252 -7.01 -7.75 20.43
CA ALA A 252 -7.13 -6.40 20.97
C ALA A 252 -7.78 -5.46 19.95
N THR A 253 -8.30 -4.35 20.44
CA THR A 253 -8.74 -3.23 19.64
C THR A 253 -8.21 -1.93 20.22
N ILE A 254 -7.89 -0.98 19.33
CA ILE A 254 -7.56 0.40 19.72
C ILE A 254 -8.49 1.30 18.94
N THR A 255 -9.26 2.12 19.65
CA THR A 255 -10.09 3.15 19.03
C THR A 255 -9.32 4.46 18.98
N LEU A 256 -9.32 5.11 17.83
CA LEU A 256 -8.66 6.41 17.58
C LEU A 256 -9.75 7.46 17.30
N PRO A 257 -10.27 8.15 18.32
CA PRO A 257 -11.35 9.11 18.14
C PRO A 257 -10.98 10.21 17.14
N GLY A 258 -11.87 10.48 16.17
CA GLY A 258 -11.67 11.50 15.15
C GLY A 258 -10.84 11.07 13.94
N GLU A 259 -10.12 9.94 14.02
CA GLU A 259 -9.33 9.44 12.89
C GLU A 259 -10.19 8.68 11.88
N LYS A 260 -9.80 8.78 10.60
CA LYS A 260 -10.38 8.04 9.48
C LYS A 260 -9.29 7.20 8.83
N VAL A 261 -9.05 6.01 9.39
CA VAL A 261 -7.94 5.15 8.93
C VAL A 261 -8.43 4.20 7.84
N TYR A 262 -7.72 4.16 6.71
CA TYR A 262 -8.00 3.26 5.60
C TYR A 262 -6.99 2.11 5.53
N LYS A 263 -5.69 2.41 5.56
CA LYS A 263 -4.65 1.38 5.63
C LYS A 263 -3.72 1.54 6.82
N VAL A 264 -3.30 0.40 7.33
CA VAL A 264 -2.33 0.29 8.44
C VAL A 264 -1.20 -0.64 8.05
N ARG A 265 0.01 -0.31 8.54
CA ARG A 265 1.20 -1.13 8.32
C ARG A 265 2.01 -1.19 9.60
N TRP A 266 2.57 -2.36 9.88
CA TRP A 266 3.63 -2.47 10.86
C TRP A 266 4.89 -1.77 10.35
N MET A 267 5.56 -1.05 11.23
CA MET A 267 6.87 -0.46 10.91
C MET A 267 7.94 -1.51 11.19
N PRO A 268 8.96 -1.65 10.31
CA PRO A 268 10.11 -2.50 10.59
C PRO A 268 10.77 -2.11 11.92
N ALA A 269 11.11 -3.13 12.75
CA ALA A 269 11.80 -2.91 14.01
C ALA A 269 13.21 -2.32 13.80
N GLY A 270 13.72 -1.54 14.76
CA GLY A 270 15.12 -1.19 14.87
C GLY A 270 15.56 0.21 14.45
N ARG A 271 14.62 1.16 14.26
CA ARG A 271 15.01 2.58 14.09
C ARG A 271 14.25 3.47 15.07
N GLU A 272 15.04 4.11 15.96
CA GLU A 272 14.55 5.13 16.87
C GLU A 272 13.84 6.24 16.09
N PHE A 273 12.74 6.74 16.66
CA PHE A 273 12.10 7.94 16.18
C PHE A 273 13.02 9.14 16.47
N PRO A 274 13.14 10.12 15.56
CA PRO A 274 13.74 11.38 15.95
C PRO A 274 12.99 11.91 17.17
N ARG A 275 13.66 12.09 18.30
CA ARG A 275 13.06 12.82 19.42
C ARG A 275 12.85 14.25 18.93
N GLU A 276 11.61 14.70 18.97
CA GLU A 276 11.32 16.13 18.79
C GLU A 276 12.18 16.90 19.78
N ARG A 277 12.95 17.85 19.29
CA ARG A 277 13.73 18.81 20.11
C ARG A 277 12.85 19.99 20.45
#